data_d0f254dd4fef7b3dfb693694d2048c76
#
_entry.id   d0f254dd4fef7b3dfb693694d2048c76
#
_cell.length_a   1.000
_cell.length_b   1.000
_cell.length_c   1.000
_cell.angle_alpha   90.00
_cell.angle_beta   90.00
_cell.angle_gamma   90.00
#
_symmetry.space_group_name_H-M   'P 1'
#
loop_
_entity.id
_entity.type
_entity.pdbx_description
1 polymer ?
#
loop_
_entity_poly.entity_id
_entity_poly.type
_entity_poly.pdbx_seq_one_letter_code
_entity_poly.pdbx_strand_id
1 'polypeptide(L)'
;KARLHLALHVVGLLAVAYVVLVVNYVFPAIDQAASPRKATEEIKVLAREAGPALFMYIPGWPKNEDALYYLKRDTVVPELSNVEAVHEAVRTHGQVRIVTEEQHMMSLQRLGGLVVERLQEFQQPGRKHLFLLSVNAKT
;
A
#
# COMPACT_ATOMS: atom_id res chain seq x y z
N LYS A 1 -53.53 -0.89 -22.25
CA LYS A 1 -52.41 -1.84 -22.52
C LYS A 1 -51.17 -1.09 -23.09
N ALA A 2 -51.30 -0.21 -24.10
CA ALA A 2 -50.17 0.52 -24.68
C ALA A 2 -49.35 1.34 -23.66
N ARG A 3 -50.03 2.04 -22.75
CA ARG A 3 -49.36 2.83 -21.69
C ARG A 3 -48.53 1.99 -20.72
N LEU A 4 -48.98 0.76 -20.42
CA LEU A 4 -48.26 -0.16 -19.54
C LEU A 4 -46.98 -0.67 -20.23
N HIS A 5 -47.06 -1.00 -21.51
CA HIS A 5 -45.87 -1.41 -22.27
C HIS A 5 -44.86 -0.28 -22.39
N LEU A 6 -45.31 0.94 -22.64
CA LEU A 6 -44.43 2.11 -22.68
C LEU A 6 -43.71 2.34 -21.31
N ALA A 7 -44.46 2.25 -20.21
CA ALA A 7 -43.88 2.40 -18.88
C ALA A 7 -42.83 1.32 -18.59
N LEU A 8 -43.09 0.07 -18.95
CA LEU A 8 -42.10 -1.02 -18.78
C LEU A 8 -40.83 -0.81 -19.61
N HIS A 9 -40.98 -0.31 -20.84
CA HIS A 9 -39.78 0.01 -21.66
C HIS A 9 -38.96 1.16 -21.08
N VAL A 10 -39.61 2.22 -20.56
CA VAL A 10 -38.92 3.33 -19.91
C VAL A 10 -38.18 2.88 -18.66
N VAL A 11 -38.83 2.06 -17.82
CA VAL A 11 -38.18 1.51 -16.62
C VAL A 11 -36.99 0.62 -17.00
N GLY A 12 -37.16 -0.24 -18.03
CA GLY A 12 -36.06 -1.07 -18.51
C GLY A 12 -34.86 -0.26 -19.03
N LEU A 13 -35.14 0.79 -19.82
CA LEU A 13 -34.10 1.70 -20.31
C LEU A 13 -33.35 2.42 -19.16
N LEU A 14 -34.08 2.91 -18.15
CA LEU A 14 -33.49 3.55 -16.99
C LEU A 14 -32.62 2.57 -16.18
N ALA A 15 -33.08 1.34 -16.00
CA ALA A 15 -32.31 0.31 -15.33
C ALA A 15 -30.98 -0.02 -16.05
N VAL A 16 -31.05 -0.16 -17.38
CA VAL A 16 -29.85 -0.37 -18.20
C VAL A 16 -28.90 0.83 -18.11
N ALA A 17 -29.43 2.04 -18.25
CA ALA A 17 -28.63 3.27 -18.14
C ALA A 17 -27.95 3.39 -16.76
N TYR A 18 -28.66 3.06 -15.69
CA TYR A 18 -28.12 3.01 -14.33
C TYR A 18 -26.96 2.00 -14.20
N VAL A 19 -27.16 0.77 -14.69
CA VAL A 19 -26.11 -0.27 -14.66
C VAL A 19 -24.87 0.20 -15.44
N VAL A 20 -25.05 0.76 -16.63
CA VAL A 20 -23.95 1.29 -17.45
C VAL A 20 -23.21 2.39 -16.71
N LEU A 21 -23.92 3.32 -16.06
CA LEU A 21 -23.33 4.38 -15.28
C LEU A 21 -22.52 3.84 -14.09
N VAL A 22 -23.11 2.91 -13.33
CA VAL A 22 -22.43 2.31 -12.15
C VAL A 22 -21.17 1.55 -12.58
N VAL A 23 -21.26 0.73 -13.61
CA VAL A 23 -20.12 -0.09 -14.05
C VAL A 23 -18.99 0.76 -14.65
N ASN A 24 -19.32 1.80 -15.43
CA ASN A 24 -18.29 2.56 -16.13
C ASN A 24 -17.75 3.76 -15.37
N TYR A 25 -18.47 4.27 -14.38
CA TYR A 25 -18.07 5.48 -13.66
C TYR A 25 -17.91 5.26 -12.15
N VAL A 26 -18.88 4.58 -11.52
CA VAL A 26 -18.87 4.42 -10.05
C VAL A 26 -17.84 3.37 -9.62
N PHE A 27 -17.84 2.19 -10.21
CA PHE A 27 -16.88 1.14 -9.87
C PHE A 27 -15.43 1.54 -10.13
N PRO A 28 -15.06 2.12 -11.29
CA PRO A 28 -13.69 2.61 -11.49
C PRO A 28 -13.28 3.70 -10.50
N ALA A 29 -14.19 4.61 -10.13
CA ALA A 29 -13.90 5.65 -9.16
C ALA A 29 -13.66 5.07 -7.75
N ILE A 30 -14.48 4.09 -7.34
CA ILE A 30 -14.29 3.37 -6.07
C ILE A 30 -12.99 2.56 -6.10
N ASP A 31 -12.68 1.85 -7.18
CA ASP A 31 -11.47 1.06 -7.31
C ASP A 31 -10.22 1.95 -7.25
N GLN A 32 -10.24 3.10 -7.92
CA GLN A 32 -9.15 4.07 -7.84
C GLN A 32 -8.98 4.64 -6.42
N ALA A 33 -10.08 4.95 -5.72
CA ALA A 33 -10.03 5.50 -4.37
C ALA A 33 -9.61 4.46 -3.32
N ALA A 34 -10.03 3.20 -3.49
CA ALA A 34 -9.77 2.10 -2.56
C ALA A 34 -8.55 1.24 -2.93
N SER A 35 -7.98 1.44 -4.12
CA SER A 35 -6.89 0.61 -4.61
C SER A 35 -5.58 0.88 -3.87
N PRO A 36 -4.82 -0.16 -3.51
CA PRO A 36 -3.46 -0.02 -3.00
C PRO A 36 -2.48 0.48 -4.07
N ARG A 37 -2.90 0.59 -5.34
CA ARG A 37 -2.04 0.98 -6.47
C ARG A 37 -1.38 2.33 -6.25
N LYS A 38 -2.12 3.31 -5.70
CA LYS A 38 -1.55 4.65 -5.44
C LYS A 38 -0.37 4.56 -4.48
N ALA A 39 -0.54 3.93 -3.34
CA ALA A 39 0.56 3.73 -2.38
C ALA A 39 1.71 2.92 -2.99
N THR A 40 1.40 1.88 -3.79
CA THR A 40 2.40 1.07 -4.49
C THR A 40 3.23 1.92 -5.46
N GLU A 41 2.60 2.77 -6.27
CA GLU A 41 3.32 3.63 -7.22
C GLU A 41 4.14 4.72 -6.51
N GLU A 42 3.63 5.33 -5.45
CA GLU A 42 4.39 6.28 -4.63
C GLU A 42 5.65 5.63 -4.05
N ILE A 43 5.54 4.40 -3.52
CA ILE A 43 6.69 3.66 -2.99
C ILE A 43 7.67 3.27 -4.10
N LYS A 44 7.19 2.89 -5.29
CA LYS A 44 8.06 2.61 -6.45
C LYS A 44 8.86 3.84 -6.89
N VAL A 45 8.26 5.02 -6.86
CA VAL A 45 8.97 6.28 -7.15
C VAL A 45 10.06 6.50 -6.10
N LEU A 46 9.72 6.38 -4.81
CA LEU A 46 10.69 6.49 -3.73
C LEU A 46 11.84 5.46 -3.84
N ALA A 47 11.54 4.23 -4.28
CA ALA A 47 12.56 3.20 -4.48
C ALA A 47 13.57 3.60 -5.57
N ARG A 48 13.13 4.24 -6.63
CA ARG A 48 14.01 4.75 -7.69
C ARG A 48 14.90 5.90 -7.20
N GLU A 49 14.35 6.76 -6.34
CA GLU A 49 15.07 7.92 -5.79
C GLU A 49 16.02 7.54 -4.66
N ALA A 50 15.60 6.62 -3.78
CA ALA A 50 16.36 6.20 -2.62
C ALA A 50 17.49 5.21 -2.96
N GLY A 51 17.45 4.59 -4.14
CA GLY A 51 18.41 3.57 -4.52
C GLY A 51 18.37 2.34 -3.61
N PRO A 52 19.52 1.69 -3.35
CA PRO A 52 19.59 0.41 -2.62
C PRO A 52 19.30 0.50 -1.12
N ALA A 53 19.06 1.69 -0.58
CA ALA A 53 18.83 1.89 0.84
C ALA A 53 17.34 1.86 1.26
N LEU A 54 16.42 1.52 0.34
CA LEU A 54 15.00 1.33 0.65
C LEU A 54 14.67 -0.16 0.73
N PHE A 55 14.02 -0.54 1.82
CA PHE A 55 13.62 -1.93 2.12
C PHE A 55 12.16 -2.00 2.52
N MET A 56 11.57 -3.21 2.44
CA MET A 56 10.30 -3.54 3.10
C MET A 56 10.59 -4.37 4.34
N TYR A 57 9.94 -4.06 5.45
CA TYR A 57 9.96 -4.91 6.63
C TYR A 57 8.59 -5.56 6.84
N ILE A 58 8.54 -6.86 6.59
CA ILE A 58 7.31 -7.66 6.68
C ILE A 58 7.66 -8.99 7.36
N PRO A 59 7.56 -9.09 8.69
CA PRO A 59 7.69 -10.37 9.38
C PRO A 59 6.42 -11.20 9.11
N GLY A 60 6.41 -11.93 8.01
CA GLY A 60 5.29 -12.76 7.55
C GLY A 60 4.85 -12.44 6.13
N TRP A 61 3.74 -13.04 5.71
CA TRP A 61 3.17 -12.80 4.39
C TRP A 61 2.18 -11.63 4.41
N PRO A 62 2.34 -10.62 3.55
CA PRO A 62 1.33 -9.57 3.38
C PRO A 62 0.05 -10.18 2.78
N LYS A 63 -1.10 -9.63 3.13
CA LYS A 63 -2.36 -10.00 2.48
C LYS A 63 -2.32 -9.64 1.01
N ASN A 64 -2.92 -10.48 0.15
CA ASN A 64 -2.92 -10.33 -1.31
C ASN A 64 -3.45 -8.99 -1.84
N GLU A 65 -4.05 -8.20 -0.98
CA GLU A 65 -4.70 -6.94 -1.34
C GLU A 65 -3.91 -5.71 -0.89
N ASP A 66 -2.80 -5.86 -0.19
CA ASP A 66 -2.02 -4.74 0.34
C ASP A 66 -0.95 -4.27 -0.67
N ALA A 67 -0.57 -2.99 -0.59
CA ALA A 67 0.49 -2.44 -1.44
C ALA A 67 1.81 -3.20 -1.28
N LEU A 68 2.12 -3.68 -0.08
CA LEU A 68 3.32 -4.49 0.19
C LEU A 68 3.33 -5.81 -0.59
N TYR A 69 2.16 -6.44 -0.81
CA TYR A 69 2.06 -7.63 -1.63
C TYR A 69 2.49 -7.36 -3.08
N TYR A 70 2.01 -6.25 -3.67
CA TYR A 70 2.38 -5.88 -5.04
C TYR A 70 3.85 -5.51 -5.16
N LEU A 71 4.42 -4.80 -4.18
CA LEU A 71 5.83 -4.47 -4.14
C LEU A 71 6.71 -5.72 -4.05
N LYS A 72 6.30 -6.71 -3.24
CA LYS A 72 6.98 -8.00 -3.11
C LYS A 72 6.88 -8.81 -4.40
N ARG A 73 5.69 -8.90 -4.99
CA ARG A 73 5.47 -9.61 -6.25
C ARG A 73 6.32 -9.05 -7.38
N ASP A 74 6.40 -7.73 -7.48
CA ASP A 74 7.13 -7.04 -8.54
C ASP A 74 8.64 -6.94 -8.25
N THR A 75 9.10 -7.44 -7.09
CA THR A 75 10.51 -7.44 -6.64
C THR A 75 11.21 -6.08 -6.72
N VAL A 76 10.45 -4.99 -6.56
CA VAL A 76 10.94 -3.62 -6.70
C VAL A 76 11.72 -3.16 -5.47
N VAL A 77 11.35 -3.68 -4.28
CA VAL A 77 11.94 -3.29 -3.00
C VAL A 77 12.39 -4.56 -2.27
N PRO A 78 13.65 -4.65 -1.84
CA PRO A 78 14.14 -5.79 -1.06
C PRO A 78 13.40 -5.94 0.26
N GLU A 79 13.16 -7.19 0.67
CA GLU A 79 12.45 -7.53 1.91
C GLU A 79 13.42 -7.83 3.04
N LEU A 80 13.13 -7.28 4.22
CA LEU A 80 13.74 -7.66 5.47
C LEU A 80 12.73 -8.50 6.27
N SER A 81 13.01 -9.78 6.44
CA SER A 81 12.07 -10.75 7.02
C SER A 81 12.13 -10.84 8.54
N ASN A 82 13.19 -10.34 9.16
CA ASN A 82 13.43 -10.40 10.60
C ASN A 82 14.24 -9.18 11.08
N VAL A 83 14.34 -9.07 12.39
CA VAL A 83 15.05 -7.97 13.08
C VAL A 83 16.55 -7.98 12.80
N GLU A 84 17.14 -9.15 12.72
CA GLU A 84 18.57 -9.33 12.43
C GLU A 84 18.90 -8.77 11.05
N ALA A 85 18.03 -8.99 10.06
CA ALA A 85 18.19 -8.41 8.73
C ALA A 85 18.11 -6.87 8.75
N VAL A 86 17.27 -6.29 9.63
CA VAL A 86 17.21 -4.83 9.81
C VAL A 86 18.52 -4.31 10.37
N HIS A 87 19.05 -4.93 11.42
CA HIS A 87 20.35 -4.55 12.01
C HIS A 87 21.48 -4.68 11.00
N GLU A 88 21.49 -5.74 10.20
CA GLU A 88 22.50 -5.95 9.16
C GLU A 88 22.42 -4.88 8.06
N ALA A 89 21.21 -4.55 7.62
CA ALA A 89 20.99 -3.49 6.63
C ALA A 89 21.47 -2.13 7.17
N VAL A 90 21.18 -1.80 8.42
CA VAL A 90 21.66 -0.57 9.07
C VAL A 90 23.19 -0.58 9.20
N ARG A 91 23.78 -1.71 9.56
CA ARG A 91 25.24 -1.84 9.66
C ARG A 91 25.93 -1.64 8.32
N THR A 92 25.33 -2.14 7.24
CA THR A 92 25.90 -2.08 5.89
C THR A 92 25.75 -0.71 5.26
N HIS A 93 24.61 -0.05 5.45
CA HIS A 93 24.26 1.21 4.77
C HIS A 93 24.33 2.44 5.69
N GLY A 94 24.54 2.26 6.98
CA GLY A 94 24.54 3.33 8.01
C GLY A 94 23.13 3.81 8.35
N GLN A 95 22.38 4.26 7.35
CA GLN A 95 20.98 4.66 7.46
C GLN A 95 20.17 3.98 6.38
N VAL A 96 19.03 3.41 6.73
CA VAL A 96 18.12 2.75 5.78
C VAL A 96 16.72 3.34 5.88
N ARG A 97 15.99 3.28 4.77
CA ARG A 97 14.57 3.58 4.71
C ARG A 97 13.78 2.29 4.68
N ILE A 98 12.74 2.21 5.51
CA ILE A 98 11.93 1.00 5.64
C ILE A 98 10.47 1.36 5.46
N VAL A 99 9.79 0.64 4.56
CA VAL A 99 8.32 0.68 4.42
C VAL A 99 7.74 -0.48 5.20
N THR A 100 6.80 -0.19 6.10
CA THR A 100 6.17 -1.22 6.94
C THR A 100 4.78 -0.80 7.44
N GLU A 101 4.04 -1.74 8.03
CA GLU A 101 2.78 -1.47 8.73
C GLU A 101 3.03 -0.92 10.14
N GLU A 102 2.01 -0.25 10.71
CA GLU A 102 2.07 0.36 12.04
C GLU A 102 2.49 -0.63 13.15
N GLN A 103 1.93 -1.83 13.14
CA GLN A 103 2.26 -2.86 14.13
C GLN A 103 3.76 -3.24 14.13
N HIS A 104 4.36 -3.27 12.96
CA HIS A 104 5.78 -3.60 12.79
C HIS A 104 6.67 -2.39 13.08
N MET A 105 6.21 -1.18 12.77
CA MET A 105 6.87 0.05 13.17
C MET A 105 7.03 0.11 14.70
N MET A 106 5.96 -0.15 15.45
CA MET A 106 6.02 -0.18 16.91
C MET A 106 6.98 -1.26 17.44
N SER A 107 7.04 -2.40 16.75
CA SER A 107 8.00 -3.46 17.09
C SER A 107 9.44 -3.00 16.89
N LEU A 108 9.74 -2.35 15.76
CA LEU A 108 11.06 -1.80 15.46
C LEU A 108 11.47 -0.71 16.46
N GLN A 109 10.54 0.17 16.87
CA GLN A 109 10.83 1.22 17.86
C GLN A 109 11.18 0.69 19.25
N ARG A 110 10.69 -0.50 19.62
CA ARG A 110 10.99 -1.16 20.89
C ARG A 110 12.32 -1.89 20.89
N LEU A 111 12.92 -2.08 19.73
CA LEU A 111 14.22 -2.73 19.62
C LEU A 111 15.32 -1.81 20.14
N GLY A 112 16.15 -2.34 21.03
CA GLY A 112 17.35 -1.63 21.46
C GLY A 112 18.37 -1.48 20.33
N GLY A 113 19.12 -0.38 20.34
CA GLY A 113 20.21 -0.16 19.39
C GLY A 113 19.80 0.48 18.05
N LEU A 114 18.51 0.73 17.82
CA LEU A 114 18.02 1.44 16.65
C LEU A 114 17.32 2.75 17.02
N VAL A 115 17.48 3.76 16.18
CA VAL A 115 16.68 4.99 16.18
C VAL A 115 15.74 4.89 14.98
N VAL A 116 14.43 4.91 15.24
CA VAL A 116 13.39 4.78 14.22
C VAL A 116 12.58 6.05 14.19
N GLU A 117 12.65 6.76 13.08
CA GLU A 117 11.93 8.00 12.82
C GLU A 117 10.91 7.80 11.71
N ARG A 118 9.68 8.27 11.93
CA ARG A 118 8.63 8.25 10.93
C ARG A 118 8.80 9.42 9.97
N LEU A 119 8.96 9.14 8.68
CA LEU A 119 9.11 10.15 7.63
C LEU A 119 7.80 10.46 6.93
N GLN A 120 7.04 9.44 6.56
CA GLN A 120 5.83 9.59 5.74
C GLN A 120 4.82 8.49 6.04
N GLU A 121 3.55 8.78 5.82
CA GLU A 121 2.44 7.84 5.90
C GLU A 121 1.79 7.69 4.52
N PHE A 122 1.57 6.45 4.10
CA PHE A 122 0.80 6.11 2.90
C PHE A 122 -0.57 5.61 3.32
N GLN A 123 -1.58 6.39 2.99
CA GLN A 123 -2.96 6.02 3.28
C GLN A 123 -3.46 4.97 2.28
N GLN A 124 -4.08 3.92 2.81
CA GLN A 124 -4.77 2.91 2.04
C GLN A 124 -6.22 2.86 2.52
N PRO A 125 -7.17 3.45 1.78
CA PRO A 125 -8.57 3.47 2.19
C PRO A 125 -9.10 2.07 2.51
N GLY A 126 -9.69 1.91 3.71
CA GLY A 126 -10.21 0.63 4.19
C GLY A 126 -9.16 -0.43 4.57
N ARG A 127 -7.90 -0.05 4.65
CA ARG A 127 -6.77 -0.94 4.94
C ARG A 127 -5.84 -0.34 5.98
N LYS A 128 -4.87 -1.15 6.43
CA LYS A 128 -3.80 -0.68 7.32
C LYS A 128 -2.91 0.33 6.59
N HIS A 129 -2.57 1.39 7.30
CA HIS A 129 -1.65 2.40 6.79
C HIS A 129 -0.23 1.85 6.73
N LEU A 130 0.52 2.30 5.73
CA LEU A 130 1.95 2.03 5.62
C LEU A 130 2.74 3.26 6.02
N PHE A 131 3.90 3.03 6.58
CA PHE A 131 4.80 4.07 7.04
C PHE A 131 6.17 3.93 6.39
N LEU A 132 6.70 5.03 5.90
CA LEU A 132 8.10 5.16 5.56
C LEU A 132 8.86 5.59 6.81
N LEU A 133 9.82 4.80 7.20
CA LEU A 133 10.67 5.02 8.36
C LEU A 133 12.10 5.31 7.92
N SER A 134 12.79 6.18 8.66
CA SER A 134 14.23 6.26 8.69
C SER A 134 14.75 5.45 9.87
N VAL A 135 15.66 4.53 9.63
CA VAL A 135 16.24 3.67 10.66
C VAL A 135 17.75 3.77 10.61
N ASN A 136 18.37 4.08 11.75
CA ASN A 136 19.80 4.17 11.92
C ASN A 136 20.23 3.55 13.27
N ALA A 137 21.52 3.27 13.41
CA ALA A 137 22.04 2.77 14.67
C ALA A 137 21.98 3.87 15.75
N LYS A 138 21.64 3.47 16.96
CA LYS A 138 21.74 4.35 18.12
C LYS A 138 23.22 4.52 18.46
N THR A 139 23.71 5.73 18.32
CA THR A 139 25.06 6.15 18.77
C THR A 139 25.17 6.13 20.27
#